data_3fa4dbdc122d5cd866524e52c6ba155a
#
_entry.id   3fa4dbdc122d5cd866524e52c6ba155a
#
_cell.length_a   1.000
_cell.length_b   1.000
_cell.length_c   1.000
_cell.angle_alpha   90.00
_cell.angle_beta   90.00
_cell.angle_gamma   90.00
#
_symmetry.space_group_name_H-M   'P 1'
#
loop_
_entity.id
_entity.type
_entity.pdbx_description
1 polymer ?
#
loop_
_entity_poly.entity_id
_entity_poly.type
_entity_poly.pdbx_seq_one_letter_code
_entity_poly.pdbx_strand_id
1 'polypeptide(L)'
;MKNEGGVHRVQRIPETEKVDLTLCVWDTESTSVRMVPHPVGIEDFTDRGDIWGFYSDRIKTAFHWSDFSINVMDLETGVGLYWVETTSRFPYWVFSSPLRTLFHWWMEKKGYQLLHAAAIGTPEGAVLITGKGGVGKSNTALTCLENGFFYLADDYVIISLNPEPRAYSLYNTAKLNPEDVD
;
A
#
# COMPACT_ATOMS: atom_id res chain seq x y z
N MET A 1 0.89 2.79 -30.11
CA MET A 1 0.99 1.60 -29.24
C MET A 1 -0.25 1.57 -28.37
N LYS A 2 -1.06 0.52 -28.43
CA LYS A 2 -2.24 0.38 -27.57
C LYS A 2 -1.76 0.15 -26.14
N ASN A 3 -2.10 1.08 -25.26
CA ASN A 3 -1.88 0.94 -23.82
C ASN A 3 -2.86 -0.14 -23.34
N GLU A 4 -2.43 -1.40 -23.29
CA GLU A 4 -3.19 -2.43 -22.62
C GLU A 4 -3.02 -2.18 -21.13
N GLY A 5 -3.98 -1.45 -20.56
CA GLY A 5 -4.06 -1.20 -19.12
C GLY A 5 -3.91 -2.53 -18.41
N GLY A 6 -2.86 -2.66 -17.63
CA GLY A 6 -2.53 -3.88 -16.91
C GLY A 6 -3.62 -4.22 -15.91
N VAL A 7 -4.58 -5.03 -16.32
CA VAL A 7 -5.48 -5.68 -15.38
C VAL A 7 -4.60 -6.63 -14.57
N HIS A 8 -4.39 -6.33 -13.29
CA HIS A 8 -3.74 -7.25 -12.38
C HIS A 8 -4.57 -8.54 -12.33
N ARG A 9 -4.13 -9.55 -13.07
CA ARG A 9 -4.79 -10.85 -13.05
C ARG A 9 -4.38 -11.57 -11.77
N VAL A 10 -5.35 -11.84 -10.92
CA VAL A 10 -5.17 -12.82 -9.84
C VAL A 10 -5.00 -14.18 -10.50
N GLN A 11 -3.79 -14.73 -10.45
CA GLN A 11 -3.48 -16.08 -10.93
C GLN A 11 -3.28 -16.97 -9.72
N ARG A 12 -3.76 -18.23 -9.80
CA ARG A 12 -3.33 -19.26 -8.84
C ARG A 12 -1.88 -19.62 -9.16
N ILE A 13 -1.02 -19.42 -8.16
CA ILE A 13 0.38 -19.85 -8.24
C ILE A 13 0.43 -21.33 -7.87
N PRO A 14 1.15 -22.19 -8.60
CA PRO A 14 1.37 -23.57 -8.19
C PRO A 14 2.00 -23.63 -6.79
N GLU A 15 1.60 -24.58 -5.96
CA GLU A 15 2.12 -24.74 -4.59
C GLU A 15 3.65 -24.97 -4.54
N THR A 16 4.24 -25.39 -5.66
CA THR A 16 5.68 -25.61 -5.80
C THR A 16 6.46 -24.33 -6.11
N GLU A 17 5.79 -23.24 -6.43
CA GLU A 17 6.44 -21.98 -6.76
C GLU A 17 6.80 -21.22 -5.48
N LYS A 18 8.08 -20.84 -5.36
CA LYS A 18 8.55 -20.06 -4.21
C LYS A 18 8.02 -18.64 -4.32
N VAL A 19 7.32 -18.22 -3.27
CA VAL A 19 6.85 -16.83 -3.12
C VAL A 19 7.69 -16.09 -2.09
N ASP A 20 7.93 -14.81 -2.33
CA ASP A 20 8.70 -13.96 -1.41
C ASP A 20 7.85 -13.40 -0.27
N LEU A 21 6.55 -13.23 -0.50
CA LEU A 21 5.61 -12.65 0.45
C LEU A 21 4.29 -13.39 0.40
N THR A 22 3.80 -13.80 1.57
CA THR A 22 2.47 -14.39 1.75
C THR A 22 1.64 -13.49 2.65
N LEU A 23 0.47 -13.04 2.19
CA LEU A 23 -0.44 -12.23 2.99
C LEU A 23 -1.74 -12.97 3.24
N CYS A 24 -2.06 -13.17 4.52
CA CYS A 24 -3.36 -13.68 4.98
C CYS A 24 -4.29 -12.49 5.23
N VAL A 25 -5.36 -12.40 4.46
CA VAL A 25 -6.29 -11.27 4.48
C VAL A 25 -7.70 -11.77 4.69
N TRP A 26 -8.40 -11.27 5.72
CA TRP A 26 -9.81 -11.59 5.94
C TRP A 26 -10.54 -10.53 6.75
N ASP A 27 -11.86 -10.56 6.67
CA ASP A 27 -12.76 -9.83 7.57
C ASP A 27 -13.67 -10.82 8.32
N THR A 28 -14.10 -10.43 9.51
CA THR A 28 -14.98 -11.29 10.34
C THR A 28 -16.38 -11.37 9.75
N GLU A 29 -16.90 -10.28 9.18
CA GLU A 29 -18.28 -10.22 8.71
C GLU A 29 -18.55 -11.23 7.59
N SER A 30 -17.68 -11.29 6.56
CA SER A 30 -17.88 -12.19 5.42
C SER A 30 -17.44 -13.62 5.68
N THR A 31 -16.40 -13.81 6.49
CA THR A 31 -15.82 -15.16 6.73
C THR A 31 -16.37 -15.86 7.95
N SER A 32 -17.02 -15.14 8.88
CA SER A 32 -17.39 -15.60 10.22
C SER A 32 -16.20 -16.06 11.09
N VAL A 33 -14.97 -15.78 10.64
CA VAL A 33 -13.74 -16.08 11.38
C VAL A 33 -13.33 -14.86 12.19
N ARG A 34 -13.48 -14.94 13.50
CA ARG A 34 -13.09 -13.87 14.41
C ARG A 34 -11.58 -13.84 14.60
N MET A 35 -11.03 -12.63 14.71
CA MET A 35 -9.68 -12.46 15.21
C MET A 35 -9.61 -12.95 16.67
N VAL A 36 -8.53 -13.64 17.01
CA VAL A 36 -8.24 -14.00 18.40
C VAL A 36 -8.16 -12.69 19.20
N PRO A 37 -8.82 -12.57 20.36
CA PRO A 37 -8.70 -11.40 21.20
C PRO A 37 -7.22 -11.12 21.47
N HIS A 38 -6.75 -9.94 21.09
CA HIS A 38 -5.39 -9.53 21.41
C HIS A 38 -5.29 -9.21 22.91
N PRO A 39 -4.20 -9.60 23.57
CA PRO A 39 -4.02 -9.40 25.01
C PRO A 39 -3.49 -7.98 25.33
N VAL A 40 -3.99 -6.97 24.61
CA VAL A 40 -3.53 -5.58 24.70
C VAL A 40 -4.70 -4.64 24.89
N GLY A 41 -4.53 -3.66 25.75
CA GLY A 41 -5.47 -2.57 25.95
C GLY A 41 -5.13 -1.34 25.09
N ILE A 42 -5.93 -0.29 25.18
CA ILE A 42 -5.68 0.96 24.45
C ILE A 42 -4.36 1.62 24.87
N GLU A 43 -3.94 1.39 26.12
CA GLU A 43 -2.68 1.85 26.70
C GLU A 43 -1.43 1.20 26.09
N ASP A 44 -1.60 0.07 25.40
CA ASP A 44 -0.52 -0.65 24.77
C ASP A 44 -0.21 -0.16 23.33
N PHE A 45 -1.03 0.78 22.83
CA PHE A 45 -0.82 1.33 21.50
C PHE A 45 -0.03 2.64 21.54
N THR A 46 0.91 2.78 20.60
CA THR A 46 1.58 4.05 20.32
C THR A 46 0.68 4.95 19.46
N ASP A 47 1.04 6.23 19.31
CA ASP A 47 0.36 7.16 18.41
C ASP A 47 0.35 6.68 16.93
N ARG A 48 1.27 5.80 16.57
CA ARG A 48 1.34 5.18 15.23
C ARG A 48 0.49 3.92 15.11
N GLY A 49 -0.05 3.42 16.22
CA GLY A 49 -0.76 2.16 16.31
C GLY A 49 0.14 0.94 16.52
N ASP A 50 1.46 1.10 16.69
CA ASP A 50 2.35 0.00 17.05
C ASP A 50 1.94 -0.57 18.41
N ILE A 51 2.08 -1.89 18.60
CA ILE A 51 1.67 -2.56 19.83
C ILE A 51 2.91 -2.83 20.68
N TRP A 52 2.94 -2.29 21.90
CA TRP A 52 4.03 -2.50 22.85
C TRP A 52 4.26 -4.00 23.12
N GLY A 53 5.54 -4.41 23.11
CA GLY A 53 5.93 -5.81 23.28
C GLY A 53 5.75 -6.70 22.04
N PHE A 54 5.06 -6.23 21.00
CA PHE A 54 4.81 -6.96 19.76
C PHE A 54 5.39 -6.29 18.52
N TYR A 55 6.22 -5.27 18.71
CA TYR A 55 6.92 -4.57 17.63
C TYR A 55 8.43 -4.70 17.81
N SER A 56 9.12 -5.24 16.81
CA SER A 56 10.57 -5.47 16.82
C SER A 56 11.13 -5.35 15.40
N ASP A 57 12.42 -5.59 15.24
CA ASP A 57 13.04 -5.62 13.90
C ASP A 57 12.52 -6.78 13.04
N ARG A 58 12.10 -7.88 13.65
CA ARG A 58 11.52 -9.03 12.96
C ARG A 58 10.00 -8.92 12.82
N ILE A 59 9.30 -8.71 13.92
CA ILE A 59 7.84 -8.65 13.94
C ILE A 59 7.41 -7.20 13.93
N LYS A 60 6.60 -6.82 12.96
CA LYS A 60 5.95 -5.51 12.90
C LYS A 60 4.47 -5.67 13.17
N THR A 61 3.91 -4.78 13.96
CA THR A 61 2.47 -4.75 14.28
C THR A 61 1.94 -3.32 14.18
N ALA A 62 0.72 -3.18 13.70
CA ALA A 62 0.00 -1.92 13.78
C ALA A 62 -1.51 -2.14 13.86
N PHE A 63 -2.17 -1.37 14.71
CA PHE A 63 -3.61 -1.21 14.72
C PHE A 63 -3.99 0.15 14.15
N HIS A 64 -4.84 0.16 13.13
CA HIS A 64 -5.32 1.40 12.52
C HIS A 64 -6.75 1.68 12.94
N TRP A 65 -6.94 2.78 13.66
CA TRP A 65 -8.25 3.20 14.15
C TRP A 65 -9.21 3.65 13.05
N SER A 66 -8.67 4.10 11.91
CA SER A 66 -9.47 4.64 10.80
C SER A 66 -10.31 3.57 10.09
N ASP A 67 -9.77 2.38 9.96
CA ASP A 67 -10.37 1.23 9.27
C ASP A 67 -10.54 0.03 10.20
N PHE A 68 -10.19 0.20 11.48
CA PHE A 68 -10.26 -0.81 12.52
C PHE A 68 -9.55 -2.10 12.12
N SER A 69 -8.33 -1.97 11.63
CA SER A 69 -7.53 -3.08 11.11
C SER A 69 -6.34 -3.43 11.99
N ILE A 70 -6.04 -4.73 12.05
CA ILE A 70 -4.79 -5.25 12.62
C ILE A 70 -3.89 -5.67 11.46
N ASN A 71 -2.65 -5.20 11.50
CA ASN A 71 -1.58 -5.54 10.59
C ASN A 71 -0.45 -6.20 11.38
N VAL A 72 -0.01 -7.36 10.96
CA VAL A 72 1.14 -8.06 11.54
C VAL A 72 2.02 -8.56 10.40
N MET A 73 3.34 -8.44 10.56
CA MET A 73 4.31 -8.91 9.56
C MET A 73 5.49 -9.59 10.26
N ASP A 74 5.78 -10.83 9.89
CA ASP A 74 7.07 -11.45 10.16
C ASP A 74 8.00 -11.21 8.97
N LEU A 75 8.94 -10.30 9.14
CA LEU A 75 9.90 -9.91 8.10
C LEU A 75 10.95 -10.98 7.80
N GLU A 76 11.14 -11.97 8.67
CA GLU A 76 12.08 -13.07 8.43
C GLU A 76 11.47 -14.12 7.52
N THR A 77 10.22 -14.50 7.77
CA THR A 77 9.52 -15.52 6.98
C THR A 77 8.79 -14.96 5.76
N GLY A 78 8.59 -13.64 5.69
CA GLY A 78 7.78 -13.03 4.63
C GLY A 78 6.30 -13.34 4.74
N VAL A 79 5.78 -13.52 5.97
CA VAL A 79 4.36 -13.79 6.22
C VAL A 79 3.72 -12.58 6.89
N GLY A 80 2.67 -12.06 6.27
CA GLY A 80 1.88 -10.96 6.79
C GLY A 80 0.42 -11.34 7.03
N LEU A 81 -0.21 -10.63 7.95
CA LEU A 81 -1.60 -10.80 8.31
C LEU A 81 -2.28 -9.44 8.32
N TYR A 82 -3.44 -9.37 7.67
CA TYR A 82 -4.33 -8.24 7.69
C TYR A 82 -5.73 -8.68 8.06
N TRP A 83 -6.24 -8.15 9.15
CA TRP A 83 -7.60 -8.42 9.59
C TRP A 83 -8.36 -7.12 9.83
N VAL A 84 -9.65 -7.16 9.50
CA VAL A 84 -10.64 -6.14 9.86
C VAL A 84 -11.91 -6.79 10.39
N GLU A 85 -12.70 -6.07 11.15
CA GLU A 85 -14.00 -6.57 11.59
C GLU A 85 -14.99 -6.62 10.43
N THR A 86 -15.05 -5.54 9.64
CA THR A 86 -15.92 -5.39 8.47
C THR A 86 -15.32 -4.43 7.46
N THR A 87 -15.50 -4.70 6.19
CA THR A 87 -15.07 -3.80 5.10
C THR A 87 -16.08 -2.67 4.86
N SER A 88 -17.30 -2.76 5.40
CA SER A 88 -18.36 -1.76 5.22
C SER A 88 -18.03 -0.39 5.82
N ARG A 89 -17.05 -0.33 6.75
CA ARG A 89 -16.58 0.90 7.40
C ARG A 89 -15.33 1.49 6.78
N PHE A 90 -14.83 0.91 5.68
CA PHE A 90 -13.59 1.39 5.07
C PHE A 90 -13.77 2.81 4.54
N PRO A 91 -12.90 3.73 4.97
CA PRO A 91 -12.76 5.00 4.27
C PRO A 91 -12.32 4.77 2.82
N TYR A 92 -12.75 5.64 1.90
CA TYR A 92 -12.47 5.48 0.47
C TYR A 92 -10.97 5.31 0.12
N TRP A 93 -10.08 5.92 0.92
CA TRP A 93 -8.63 5.83 0.70
C TRP A 93 -8.03 4.45 1.00
N VAL A 94 -8.71 3.58 1.75
CA VAL A 94 -8.25 2.20 1.98
C VAL A 94 -8.34 1.39 0.69
N PHE A 95 -9.38 1.65 -0.12
CA PHE A 95 -9.54 0.96 -1.41
C PHE A 95 -8.50 1.39 -2.45
N SER A 96 -7.99 2.62 -2.38
CA SER A 96 -6.97 3.12 -3.31
C SER A 96 -5.57 2.61 -2.99
N SER A 97 -5.31 2.22 -1.74
CA SER A 97 -3.99 1.73 -1.30
C SER A 97 -4.12 0.58 -0.29
N PRO A 98 -4.71 -0.56 -0.70
CA PRO A 98 -4.93 -1.69 0.19
C PRO A 98 -3.61 -2.27 0.71
N LEU A 99 -3.62 -2.77 1.94
CA LEU A 99 -2.48 -3.44 2.58
C LEU A 99 -1.20 -2.59 2.66
N ARG A 100 -1.34 -1.27 2.54
CA ARG A 100 -0.24 -0.30 2.47
C ARG A 100 0.82 -0.51 3.56
N THR A 101 0.40 -0.73 4.80
CA THR A 101 1.30 -0.88 5.94
C THR A 101 2.16 -2.13 5.82
N LEU A 102 1.59 -3.25 5.39
CA LEU A 102 2.32 -4.50 5.16
C LEU A 102 3.32 -4.34 4.01
N PHE A 103 2.90 -3.73 2.91
CA PHE A 103 3.80 -3.45 1.79
C PHE A 103 4.91 -2.47 2.17
N HIS A 104 4.62 -1.45 2.98
CA HIS A 104 5.62 -0.52 3.47
C HIS A 104 6.75 -1.26 4.22
N TRP A 105 6.42 -2.07 5.22
CA TRP A 105 7.40 -2.83 5.99
C TRP A 105 8.19 -3.82 5.11
N TRP A 106 7.50 -4.51 4.20
CA TRP A 106 8.15 -5.46 3.31
C TRP A 106 9.11 -4.80 2.33
N MET A 107 8.71 -3.69 1.73
CA MET A 107 9.56 -2.93 0.81
C MET A 107 10.77 -2.35 1.53
N GLU A 108 10.58 -1.78 2.73
CA GLU A 108 11.68 -1.30 3.56
C GLU A 108 12.70 -2.40 3.86
N LYS A 109 12.25 -3.61 4.22
CA LYS A 109 13.11 -4.78 4.42
C LYS A 109 13.91 -5.16 3.18
N LYS A 110 13.35 -4.93 1.99
CA LYS A 110 14.00 -5.20 0.69
C LYS A 110 14.89 -4.04 0.20
N GLY A 111 15.03 -2.97 0.98
CA GLY A 111 15.82 -1.80 0.60
C GLY A 111 15.12 -0.81 -0.31
N TYR A 112 13.80 -0.92 -0.43
CA TYR A 112 12.94 0.03 -1.13
C TYR A 112 12.27 0.96 -0.13
N GLN A 113 11.79 2.11 -0.61
CA GLN A 113 10.97 3.02 0.19
C GLN A 113 9.62 3.26 -0.50
N LEU A 114 8.56 3.18 0.29
CA LEU A 114 7.22 3.57 -0.15
C LEU A 114 7.00 5.05 0.22
N LEU A 115 6.83 5.90 -0.76
CA LEU A 115 6.63 7.34 -0.59
C LEU A 115 5.21 7.76 -0.95
N HIS A 116 4.65 8.67 -0.17
CA HIS A 116 3.39 9.35 -0.51
C HIS A 116 3.65 10.44 -1.55
N ALA A 117 3.59 10.07 -2.81
CA ALA A 117 3.90 10.93 -3.95
C ALA A 117 3.10 10.48 -5.19
N ALA A 118 2.93 11.37 -6.15
CA ALA A 118 2.66 11.00 -7.52
C ALA A 118 3.98 10.91 -8.30
N ALA A 119 4.00 10.10 -9.36
CA ALA A 119 5.14 9.97 -10.24
C ALA A 119 4.72 9.99 -11.71
N ILE A 120 5.42 10.83 -12.46
CA ILE A 120 5.28 10.96 -13.90
C ILE A 120 6.64 10.79 -14.54
N GLY A 121 6.71 10.52 -15.83
CA GLY A 121 8.00 10.34 -16.49
C GLY A 121 7.98 10.40 -17.99
N THR A 122 9.16 10.21 -18.54
CA THR A 122 9.47 10.00 -19.94
C THR A 122 10.34 8.75 -20.04
N PRO A 123 10.71 8.25 -21.25
CA PRO A 123 11.67 7.15 -21.37
C PRO A 123 13.03 7.44 -20.72
N GLU A 124 13.39 8.71 -20.55
CA GLU A 124 14.69 9.15 -20.03
C GLU A 124 14.72 9.26 -18.50
N GLY A 125 13.55 9.34 -17.84
CA GLY A 125 13.50 9.46 -16.40
C GLY A 125 12.14 9.82 -15.84
N ALA A 126 12.05 9.83 -14.50
CA ALA A 126 10.82 10.14 -13.78
C ALA A 126 11.00 11.30 -12.81
N VAL A 127 9.90 12.01 -12.54
CA VAL A 127 9.78 13.07 -11.55
C VAL A 127 8.78 12.66 -10.49
N LEU A 128 9.15 12.85 -9.22
CA LEU A 128 8.27 12.65 -8.07
C LEU A 128 7.62 13.97 -7.68
N ILE A 129 6.31 13.96 -7.56
CA ILE A 129 5.50 15.09 -7.12
C ILE A 129 5.08 14.82 -5.68
N THR A 130 5.69 15.52 -4.73
CA THR A 130 5.44 15.36 -3.30
C THR A 130 4.73 16.57 -2.70
N GLY A 131 4.14 16.40 -1.53
CA GLY A 131 3.49 17.49 -0.79
C GLY A 131 2.37 16.98 0.12
N LYS A 132 1.79 17.88 0.91
CA LYS A 132 0.67 17.57 1.79
C LYS A 132 -0.56 17.10 0.99
N GLY A 133 -1.51 16.44 1.66
CA GLY A 133 -2.82 16.15 1.08
C GLY A 133 -3.49 17.41 0.56
N GLY A 134 -4.16 17.34 -0.59
CA GLY A 134 -4.91 18.46 -1.18
C GLY A 134 -4.10 19.53 -1.91
N VAL A 135 -2.78 19.42 -2.05
CA VAL A 135 -1.96 20.41 -2.77
C VAL A 135 -1.97 20.26 -4.31
N GLY A 136 -2.75 19.32 -4.84
CA GLY A 136 -2.90 19.14 -6.29
C GLY A 136 -1.89 18.17 -6.93
N LYS A 137 -1.28 17.24 -6.17
CA LYS A 137 -0.34 16.25 -6.74
C LYS A 137 -0.99 15.44 -7.86
N SER A 138 -2.16 14.86 -7.60
CA SER A 138 -2.92 14.06 -8.58
C SER A 138 -3.29 14.86 -9.81
N ASN A 139 -3.82 16.08 -9.64
CA ASN A 139 -4.18 16.96 -10.75
C ASN A 139 -2.96 17.30 -11.60
N THR A 140 -1.82 17.58 -10.97
CA THR A 140 -0.55 17.83 -11.71
C THR A 140 -0.14 16.59 -12.51
N ALA A 141 -0.21 15.39 -11.92
CA ALA A 141 0.16 14.16 -12.61
C ALA A 141 -0.78 13.86 -13.79
N LEU A 142 -2.08 14.12 -13.65
CA LEU A 142 -3.06 13.96 -14.73
C LEU A 142 -2.84 14.97 -15.85
N THR A 143 -2.60 16.25 -15.51
CA THR A 143 -2.25 17.28 -16.51
C THR A 143 -0.99 16.88 -17.29
N CYS A 144 0.01 16.30 -16.63
CA CYS A 144 1.20 15.79 -17.31
C CYS A 144 0.87 14.63 -18.25
N LEU A 145 -0.01 13.70 -17.82
CA LEU A 145 -0.48 12.62 -18.68
C LEU A 145 -1.17 13.15 -19.95
N GLU A 146 -2.04 14.13 -19.83
CA GLU A 146 -2.70 14.82 -20.97
C GLU A 146 -1.70 15.46 -21.93
N ASN A 147 -0.53 15.89 -21.42
CA ASN A 147 0.56 16.47 -22.19
C ASN A 147 1.62 15.46 -22.66
N GLY A 148 1.29 14.16 -22.65
CA GLY A 148 2.11 13.11 -23.25
C GLY A 148 3.19 12.51 -22.35
N PHE A 149 3.20 12.82 -21.06
CA PHE A 149 4.05 12.14 -20.09
C PHE A 149 3.48 10.79 -19.71
N PHE A 150 4.32 9.88 -19.29
CA PHE A 150 3.88 8.62 -18.71
C PHE A 150 3.40 8.84 -17.28
N TYR A 151 2.23 8.33 -16.98
CA TYR A 151 1.73 8.27 -15.61
C TYR A 151 2.21 6.97 -14.96
N LEU A 152 3.02 7.06 -13.92
CA LEU A 152 3.59 5.90 -13.24
C LEU A 152 2.74 5.49 -12.03
N ALA A 153 2.43 6.44 -11.16
CA ALA A 153 1.66 6.19 -9.94
C ALA A 153 1.11 7.50 -9.36
N ASP A 154 0.06 7.34 -8.53
CA ASP A 154 -0.45 8.38 -7.65
C ASP A 154 -0.62 7.82 -6.23
N ASP A 155 -0.60 8.68 -5.23
CA ASP A 155 -0.62 8.41 -3.80
C ASP A 155 0.62 7.68 -3.26
N TYR A 156 1.04 6.55 -3.84
CA TYR A 156 2.18 5.78 -3.34
C TYR A 156 3.07 5.27 -4.46
N VAL A 157 4.35 5.61 -4.34
CA VAL A 157 5.42 5.26 -5.28
C VAL A 157 6.48 4.47 -4.51
N ILE A 158 6.95 3.38 -5.07
CA ILE A 158 8.10 2.64 -4.55
C ILE A 158 9.37 3.22 -5.18
N ILE A 159 10.37 3.51 -4.34
CA ILE A 159 11.66 4.04 -4.76
C ILE A 159 12.76 3.05 -4.38
N SER A 160 13.66 2.80 -5.32
CA SER A 160 14.98 2.20 -5.10
C SER A 160 16.06 3.21 -5.43
N LEU A 161 17.15 3.19 -4.67
CA LEU A 161 18.34 3.99 -4.96
C LEU A 161 19.50 3.13 -5.49
N ASN A 162 19.40 1.81 -5.37
CA ASN A 162 20.44 0.87 -5.75
C ASN A 162 19.90 -0.18 -6.74
N PRO A 163 20.68 -0.56 -7.79
CA PRO A 163 21.99 -0.03 -8.19
C PRO A 163 21.91 1.38 -8.78
N GLU A 164 20.74 1.85 -9.18
CA GLU A 164 20.46 3.17 -9.71
C GLU A 164 19.07 3.65 -9.23
N PRO A 165 18.84 4.97 -9.15
CA PRO A 165 17.53 5.49 -8.75
C PRO A 165 16.43 5.04 -9.71
N ARG A 166 15.40 4.39 -9.17
CA ARG A 166 14.21 3.95 -9.91
C ARG A 166 12.94 4.19 -9.11
N ALA A 167 11.87 4.47 -9.83
CA ALA A 167 10.52 4.56 -9.31
C ALA A 167 9.66 3.44 -9.90
N TYR A 168 8.79 2.85 -9.06
CA TYR A 168 7.90 1.77 -9.47
C TYR A 168 6.49 2.07 -8.98
N SER A 169 5.51 1.65 -9.76
CA SER A 169 4.11 1.67 -9.35
C SER A 169 3.81 0.50 -8.41
N LEU A 170 3.09 0.77 -7.33
CA LEU A 170 2.50 -0.27 -6.48
C LEU A 170 0.99 -0.36 -6.70
N TYR A 171 0.33 0.77 -6.88
CA TYR A 171 -1.11 0.86 -7.09
C TYR A 171 -1.40 1.60 -8.40
N ASN A 172 -2.23 1.00 -9.24
CA ASN A 172 -2.65 1.59 -10.51
C ASN A 172 -3.97 2.34 -10.33
N THR A 173 -4.06 3.18 -9.31
CA THR A 173 -5.23 3.98 -9.00
C THR A 173 -4.89 5.45 -9.10
N ALA A 174 -5.81 6.24 -9.65
CA ALA A 174 -5.79 7.69 -9.57
C ALA A 174 -7.00 8.13 -8.73
N LYS A 175 -6.79 9.09 -7.83
CA LYS A 175 -7.87 9.73 -7.09
C LYS A 175 -8.36 10.92 -7.89
N LEU A 176 -9.61 10.84 -8.32
CA LEU A 176 -10.32 11.94 -8.96
C LEU A 176 -11.44 12.38 -8.04
N ASN A 177 -11.59 13.68 -7.80
CA ASN A 177 -12.81 14.19 -7.23
C ASN A 177 -13.90 14.17 -8.31
N PRO A 178 -15.17 13.94 -7.94
CA PRO A 178 -16.27 13.98 -8.90
C PRO A 178 -16.36 15.26 -9.74
N GLU A 179 -15.82 16.36 -9.21
CA GLU A 179 -15.79 17.69 -9.83
C GLU A 179 -14.68 17.82 -10.90
N ASP A 180 -13.70 16.90 -10.89
CA ASP A 180 -12.54 16.88 -11.80
C ASP A 180 -12.77 15.93 -13.00
N VAL A 181 -13.96 15.31 -13.09
CA VAL A 181 -14.33 14.36 -14.15
C VAL A 181 -15.40 15.01 -15.01
N ASP A 182 -14.99 15.75 -16.04
CA ASP A 182 -15.84 16.23 -17.14
C ASP A 182 -15.69 15.35 -18.38
#